data_4ba581bb99e45daf4a54051ecb67abda
#
_entry.id   4ba581bb99e45daf4a54051ecb67abda
#
_cell.length_a   1.000
_cell.length_b   1.000
_cell.length_c   1.000
_cell.angle_alpha   90.00
_cell.angle_beta   90.00
_cell.angle_gamma   90.00
#
_symmetry.space_group_name_H-M   'P 1'
#
loop_
_entity.id
_entity.type
_entity.pdbx_description
1 polymer ?
#
loop_
_entity_poly.entity_id
_entity_poly.type
_entity_poly.pdbx_seq_one_letter_code
_entity_poly.pdbx_strand_id
1 'polypeptide(L)'
;MIKDKLKGKTMTDQLATLTTDEDISIITLDDGKANVFSTQMSETLNSLLDQVPEDKGSLLITGKPGLFSAGFDLKTISGGDPKAAVEMTTAGFRLLSRVYSFPRPVIAASSGHAIALGAFLLCCADYRIGAKGNFIVQANETRNGMSIPTPILEISKSRILKNHWYRAILNAEAYSISDSIDAGYLDEVVDPEDLMSKSLEVAKDLATLSHPHYKLTKDLDQKEILSRINYSIDEMANAS
;
A
#
# COMPACT_ATOMS: atom_id res chain seq x y z
N MET A 1 -31.71 7.23 34.56
CA MET A 1 -31.50 5.79 34.29
C MET A 1 -31.41 5.60 32.79
N ILE A 2 -30.29 5.92 32.20
CA ILE A 2 -29.85 5.45 30.86
C ILE A 2 -28.32 5.41 30.94
N LYS A 3 -27.80 4.40 31.64
CA LYS A 3 -26.44 3.92 31.55
C LYS A 3 -26.57 2.45 31.14
N ASP A 4 -25.79 2.02 30.19
CA ASP A 4 -25.56 0.68 29.68
C ASP A 4 -26.12 0.46 28.27
N LYS A 5 -25.24 0.76 27.31
CA LYS A 5 -25.03 -0.02 26.06
C LYS A 5 -23.84 0.52 25.26
N LEU A 6 -22.69 0.66 25.90
CA LEU A 6 -21.38 0.68 25.22
C LEU A 6 -20.57 -0.48 25.79
N LYS A 7 -21.01 -1.70 25.52
CA LYS A 7 -20.18 -2.91 25.74
C LYS A 7 -19.24 -3.05 24.54
N GLY A 8 -18.00 -2.65 24.76
CA GLY A 8 -16.82 -3.40 24.47
C GLY A 8 -16.67 -3.99 23.06
N LYS A 9 -16.33 -3.17 22.04
CA LYS A 9 -15.47 -3.68 20.98
C LYS A 9 -14.06 -3.76 21.61
N THR A 10 -13.61 -4.96 21.91
CA THR A 10 -12.25 -5.22 22.37
C THR A 10 -11.26 -4.68 21.35
N MET A 11 -10.20 -3.99 21.77
CA MET A 11 -9.12 -3.40 20.95
C MET A 11 -8.34 -4.43 20.11
N THR A 12 -8.80 -5.66 19.97
CA THR A 12 -8.15 -6.77 19.26
C THR A 12 -8.63 -6.98 17.82
N ASP A 13 -9.62 -6.22 17.33
CA ASP A 13 -10.20 -6.41 15.99
C ASP A 13 -9.92 -5.27 14.99
N GLN A 14 -9.10 -4.30 15.37
CA GLN A 14 -8.81 -3.16 14.49
C GLN A 14 -7.49 -3.40 13.75
N LEU A 15 -7.57 -3.76 12.46
CA LEU A 15 -6.40 -4.07 11.62
C LEU A 15 -5.67 -2.83 11.10
N ALA A 16 -6.35 -1.70 11.07
CA ALA A 16 -5.83 -0.39 10.70
C ALA A 16 -6.69 0.72 11.31
N THR A 17 -6.12 1.91 11.45
CA THR A 17 -6.81 3.08 11.99
C THR A 17 -6.75 4.25 11.02
N LEU A 18 -7.76 5.11 11.03
CA LEU A 18 -7.79 6.39 10.34
C LEU A 18 -7.77 7.52 11.37
N THR A 19 -6.84 8.42 11.24
CA THR A 19 -6.77 9.69 11.99
C THR A 19 -6.63 10.86 11.01
N THR A 20 -6.83 12.08 11.49
CA THR A 20 -6.72 13.28 10.66
C THR A 20 -5.85 14.31 11.37
N ASP A 21 -4.92 14.90 10.64
CA ASP A 21 -4.13 16.06 11.04
C ASP A 21 -4.36 17.17 10.00
N GLU A 22 -5.13 18.22 10.34
CA GLU A 22 -5.59 19.25 9.39
C GLU A 22 -6.30 18.62 8.18
N ASP A 23 -5.80 18.83 6.95
CA ASP A 23 -6.30 18.25 5.71
C ASP A 23 -5.59 16.94 5.32
N ILE A 24 -4.81 16.33 6.21
CA ILE A 24 -4.11 15.07 5.99
C ILE A 24 -4.90 13.93 6.63
N SER A 25 -5.31 12.96 5.84
CA SER A 25 -5.87 11.70 6.33
C SER A 25 -4.74 10.70 6.52
N ILE A 26 -4.62 10.09 7.69
CA ILE A 26 -3.52 9.18 8.05
C ILE A 26 -4.09 7.80 8.32
N ILE A 27 -3.75 6.82 7.49
CA ILE A 27 -4.07 5.41 7.71
C ILE A 27 -2.83 4.72 8.28
N THR A 28 -2.97 4.13 9.47
CA THR A 28 -1.91 3.34 10.12
C THR A 28 -2.29 1.86 10.12
N LEU A 29 -1.46 1.03 9.50
CA LEU A 29 -1.58 -0.42 9.49
C LEU A 29 -1.03 -0.99 10.80
N ASP A 30 -1.85 -1.67 11.59
CA ASP A 30 -1.41 -2.42 12.77
C ASP A 30 -2.40 -3.55 13.11
N ASP A 31 -2.15 -4.73 12.55
CA ASP A 31 -2.90 -5.95 12.85
C ASP A 31 -2.41 -6.68 14.10
N GLY A 32 -1.51 -6.06 14.85
CA GLY A 32 -0.84 -6.65 16.02
C GLY A 32 0.22 -7.70 15.67
N LYS A 33 0.44 -8.01 14.37
CA LYS A 33 1.35 -9.06 13.89
C LYS A 33 2.22 -8.57 12.74
N ALA A 34 1.88 -8.95 11.52
CA ALA A 34 2.73 -8.75 10.34
C ALA A 34 2.10 -7.82 9.27
N ASN A 35 1.01 -7.14 9.57
CA ASN A 35 0.25 -6.28 8.64
C ASN A 35 -0.01 -7.00 7.31
N VAL A 36 -0.51 -8.25 7.42
CA VAL A 36 -0.78 -9.05 6.23
C VAL A 36 -2.07 -8.63 5.54
N PHE A 37 -2.06 -8.64 4.23
CA PHE A 37 -3.25 -8.42 3.41
C PHE A 37 -4.08 -9.70 3.34
N SER A 38 -5.00 -9.84 4.28
CA SER A 38 -6.13 -10.75 4.23
C SER A 38 -7.32 -10.08 3.53
N THR A 39 -8.37 -10.84 3.21
CA THR A 39 -9.64 -10.25 2.74
C THR A 39 -10.15 -9.20 3.72
N GLN A 40 -10.12 -9.50 5.02
CA GLN A 40 -10.56 -8.57 6.07
C GLN A 40 -9.70 -7.29 6.15
N MET A 41 -8.36 -7.39 5.99
CA MET A 41 -7.50 -6.19 5.94
C MET A 41 -7.86 -5.32 4.73
N SER A 42 -8.06 -5.94 3.55
CA SER A 42 -8.45 -5.21 2.33
C SER A 42 -9.81 -4.53 2.48
N GLU A 43 -10.80 -5.18 3.09
CA GLU A 43 -12.11 -4.59 3.41
C GLU A 43 -11.98 -3.44 4.42
N THR A 44 -11.19 -3.62 5.48
CA THR A 44 -10.91 -2.59 6.48
C THR A 44 -10.34 -1.34 5.82
N LEU A 45 -9.30 -1.50 5.00
CA LEU A 45 -8.65 -0.38 4.31
C LEU A 45 -9.60 0.31 3.32
N ASN A 46 -10.42 -0.44 2.59
CA ASN A 46 -11.43 0.14 1.72
C ASN A 46 -12.45 0.97 2.51
N SER A 47 -12.93 0.46 3.66
CA SER A 47 -13.86 1.19 4.54
C SER A 47 -13.24 2.46 5.14
N LEU A 48 -11.92 2.46 5.41
CA LEU A 48 -11.21 3.66 5.85
C LEU A 48 -11.04 4.66 4.69
N LEU A 49 -10.70 4.19 3.49
CA LEU A 49 -10.59 5.02 2.29
C LEU A 49 -11.93 5.67 1.90
N ASP A 50 -13.07 5.04 2.18
CA ASP A 50 -14.40 5.63 1.97
C ASP A 50 -14.67 6.86 2.86
N GLN A 51 -13.91 7.00 3.95
CA GLN A 51 -14.03 8.12 4.89
C GLN A 51 -13.02 9.25 4.58
N VAL A 52 -12.08 9.02 3.67
CA VAL A 52 -11.07 10.02 3.26
C VAL A 52 -11.70 10.97 2.22
N PRO A 53 -11.68 12.30 2.46
CA PRO A 53 -12.20 13.25 1.47
C PRO A 53 -11.46 13.13 0.13
N GLU A 54 -12.18 13.15 -0.99
CA GLU A 54 -11.60 12.98 -2.33
C GLU A 54 -11.27 14.30 -3.03
N ASP A 55 -11.72 15.43 -2.47
CA ASP A 55 -11.67 16.74 -3.10
C ASP A 55 -10.66 17.71 -2.47
N LYS A 56 -9.97 17.31 -1.40
CA LYS A 56 -8.99 18.16 -0.70
C LYS A 56 -7.94 17.36 0.07
N GLY A 57 -6.82 18.01 0.39
CA GLY A 57 -5.76 17.52 1.25
C GLY A 57 -4.92 16.38 0.66
N SER A 58 -4.38 15.49 1.47
CA SER A 58 -3.54 14.35 1.10
C SER A 58 -3.83 13.10 1.94
N LEU A 59 -3.42 11.93 1.47
CA LEU A 59 -3.51 10.65 2.17
C LEU A 59 -2.11 10.18 2.54
N LEU A 60 -1.87 9.92 3.82
CA LEU A 60 -0.66 9.29 4.34
C LEU A 60 -0.96 7.86 4.80
N ILE A 61 -0.21 6.89 4.29
CA ILE A 61 -0.32 5.49 4.71
C ILE A 61 0.99 5.09 5.38
N THR A 62 0.91 4.53 6.59
CA THR A 62 2.07 4.05 7.34
C THR A 62 1.79 2.70 8.01
N GLY A 63 2.85 2.04 8.49
CA GLY A 63 2.76 0.84 9.31
C GLY A 63 3.18 1.11 10.75
N LYS A 64 3.31 0.05 11.53
CA LYS A 64 3.88 0.12 12.88
C LYS A 64 5.41 0.13 12.84
N PRO A 65 6.09 0.59 13.91
CA PRO A 65 7.55 0.58 13.96
C PRO A 65 8.15 -0.78 13.61
N GLY A 66 9.11 -0.77 12.67
CA GLY A 66 9.80 -1.95 12.17
C GLY A 66 9.10 -2.73 11.07
N LEU A 67 7.83 -2.40 10.77
CA LEU A 67 7.07 -3.16 9.77
C LEU A 67 6.03 -2.29 9.05
N PHE A 68 6.19 -2.14 7.75
CA PHE A 68 5.14 -1.58 6.91
C PHE A 68 4.10 -2.65 6.58
N SER A 69 4.49 -3.72 5.88
CA SER A 69 3.64 -4.89 5.61
C SER A 69 4.46 -6.08 5.12
N ALA A 70 4.07 -7.29 5.50
CA ALA A 70 4.64 -8.55 5.02
C ALA A 70 3.95 -9.13 3.77
N GLY A 71 2.99 -8.42 3.17
CA GLY A 71 2.28 -8.86 1.97
C GLY A 71 1.04 -9.69 2.24
N PHE A 72 0.66 -10.58 1.33
CA PHE A 72 -0.52 -11.43 1.50
C PHE A 72 -0.39 -12.43 2.66
N ASP A 73 -1.53 -12.80 3.23
CA ASP A 73 -1.59 -13.89 4.21
C ASP A 73 -1.26 -15.23 3.56
N LEU A 74 -0.03 -15.69 3.78
CA LEU A 74 0.47 -16.95 3.23
C LEU A 74 -0.32 -18.17 3.72
N LYS A 75 -0.99 -18.09 4.87
CA LYS A 75 -1.84 -19.19 5.36
C LYS A 75 -3.04 -19.38 4.46
N THR A 76 -3.64 -18.31 3.98
CA THR A 76 -4.75 -18.38 3.02
C THR A 76 -4.26 -18.90 1.67
N ILE A 77 -3.10 -18.44 1.18
CA ILE A 77 -2.53 -18.90 -0.10
C ILE A 77 -2.22 -20.41 -0.06
N SER A 78 -1.62 -20.90 1.03
CA SER A 78 -1.19 -22.30 1.17
C SER A 78 -2.26 -23.21 1.81
N GLY A 79 -3.40 -22.66 2.21
CA GLY A 79 -4.41 -23.35 3.01
C GLY A 79 -5.26 -24.40 2.27
N GLY A 80 -5.03 -24.58 0.96
CA GLY A 80 -5.74 -25.60 0.16
C GLY A 80 -7.15 -25.22 -0.27
N ASP A 81 -7.59 -23.98 -0.04
CA ASP A 81 -8.82 -23.42 -0.59
C ASP A 81 -8.49 -22.40 -1.71
N PRO A 82 -8.52 -22.83 -2.99
CA PRO A 82 -8.21 -21.96 -4.11
C PRO A 82 -9.17 -20.76 -4.22
N LYS A 83 -10.44 -20.95 -3.85
CA LYS A 83 -11.44 -19.88 -3.91
C LYS A 83 -11.12 -18.77 -2.92
N ALA A 84 -10.82 -19.11 -1.67
CA ALA A 84 -10.41 -18.13 -0.65
C ALA A 84 -9.12 -17.42 -1.06
N ALA A 85 -8.16 -18.10 -1.67
CA ALA A 85 -6.93 -17.49 -2.16
C ALA A 85 -7.19 -16.48 -3.29
N VAL A 86 -8.03 -16.83 -4.27
CA VAL A 86 -8.42 -15.92 -5.37
C VAL A 86 -9.21 -14.73 -4.84
N GLU A 87 -10.15 -14.93 -3.94
CA GLU A 87 -10.92 -13.85 -3.32
C GLU A 87 -10.01 -12.85 -2.59
N MET A 88 -9.08 -13.34 -1.77
CA MET A 88 -8.12 -12.52 -1.05
C MET A 88 -7.19 -11.75 -2.01
N THR A 89 -6.62 -12.43 -3.00
CA THR A 89 -5.69 -11.78 -3.94
C THR A 89 -6.40 -10.75 -4.81
N THR A 90 -7.60 -11.04 -5.29
CA THR A 90 -8.42 -10.10 -6.05
C THR A 90 -8.79 -8.87 -5.22
N ALA A 91 -9.20 -9.05 -3.95
CA ALA A 91 -9.48 -7.96 -3.03
C ALA A 91 -8.23 -7.08 -2.80
N GLY A 92 -7.06 -7.68 -2.60
CA GLY A 92 -5.79 -6.97 -2.46
C GLY A 92 -5.41 -6.18 -3.71
N PHE A 93 -5.56 -6.74 -4.91
CA PHE A 93 -5.25 -6.02 -6.15
C PHE A 93 -6.25 -4.89 -6.45
N ARG A 94 -7.53 -5.06 -6.13
CA ARG A 94 -8.52 -3.97 -6.21
C ARG A 94 -8.16 -2.83 -5.25
N LEU A 95 -7.72 -3.15 -4.04
CA LEU A 95 -7.24 -2.15 -3.08
C LEU A 95 -6.01 -1.41 -3.62
N LEU A 96 -4.99 -2.11 -4.17
CA LEU A 96 -3.83 -1.45 -4.78
C LEU A 96 -4.24 -0.56 -5.95
N SER A 97 -5.13 -1.02 -6.84
CA SER A 97 -5.67 -0.20 -7.94
C SER A 97 -6.33 1.08 -7.42
N ARG A 98 -7.12 0.97 -6.33
CA ARG A 98 -7.78 2.10 -5.68
C ARG A 98 -6.78 3.10 -5.09
N VAL A 99 -5.76 2.63 -4.36
CA VAL A 99 -4.72 3.50 -3.79
C VAL A 99 -3.90 4.16 -4.90
N TYR A 100 -3.52 3.41 -5.95
CA TYR A 100 -2.76 3.92 -7.09
C TYR A 100 -3.51 5.04 -7.83
N SER A 101 -4.83 4.88 -8.01
CA SER A 101 -5.68 5.87 -8.65
C SER A 101 -6.32 6.89 -7.69
N PHE A 102 -5.93 6.89 -6.41
CA PHE A 102 -6.56 7.75 -5.43
C PHE A 102 -6.50 9.22 -5.87
N PRO A 103 -7.62 9.98 -5.82
CA PRO A 103 -7.72 11.29 -6.47
C PRO A 103 -6.92 12.40 -5.77
N ARG A 104 -6.29 12.10 -4.65
CA ARG A 104 -5.42 13.01 -3.88
C ARG A 104 -3.99 12.50 -3.86
N PRO A 105 -3.00 13.35 -3.54
CA PRO A 105 -1.65 12.88 -3.29
C PRO A 105 -1.62 11.82 -2.21
N VAL A 106 -0.97 10.68 -2.50
CA VAL A 106 -0.76 9.57 -1.57
C VAL A 106 0.70 9.53 -1.17
N ILE A 107 0.96 9.59 0.12
CA ILE A 107 2.28 9.45 0.72
C ILE A 107 2.36 8.10 1.42
N ALA A 108 3.41 7.34 1.20
CA ALA A 108 3.69 6.12 1.96
C ALA A 108 4.90 6.36 2.88
N ALA A 109 4.69 6.16 4.19
CA ALA A 109 5.74 6.20 5.20
C ALA A 109 6.10 4.78 5.63
N SER A 110 7.17 4.23 5.02
CA SER A 110 7.64 2.86 5.32
C SER A 110 8.39 2.83 6.65
N SER A 111 7.70 2.43 7.70
CA SER A 111 8.21 2.33 9.07
C SER A 111 9.11 1.12 9.32
N GLY A 112 9.39 0.30 8.29
CA GLY A 112 10.18 -0.92 8.39
C GLY A 112 10.09 -1.79 7.15
N HIS A 113 10.07 -3.11 7.34
CA HIS A 113 10.00 -4.07 6.22
C HIS A 113 8.75 -3.86 5.37
N ALA A 114 8.93 -3.87 4.03
CA ALA A 114 7.86 -3.86 3.04
C ALA A 114 8.07 -5.02 2.05
N ILE A 115 7.29 -6.09 2.21
CA ILE A 115 7.49 -7.35 1.50
C ILE A 115 6.28 -7.70 0.64
N ALA A 116 6.51 -8.29 -0.52
CA ALA A 116 5.44 -8.76 -1.43
C ALA A 116 4.42 -7.62 -1.68
N LEU A 117 3.13 -7.84 -1.42
CA LEU A 117 2.11 -6.80 -1.61
C LEU A 117 2.43 -5.49 -0.85
N GLY A 118 3.18 -5.56 0.26
CA GLY A 118 3.64 -4.36 0.98
C GLY A 118 4.61 -3.51 0.15
N ALA A 119 5.51 -4.12 -0.61
CA ALA A 119 6.40 -3.41 -1.54
C ALA A 119 5.61 -2.80 -2.71
N PHE A 120 4.57 -3.50 -3.19
CA PHE A 120 3.71 -2.96 -4.25
C PHE A 120 2.78 -1.85 -3.75
N LEU A 121 2.37 -1.87 -2.48
CA LEU A 121 1.65 -0.75 -1.88
C LEU A 121 2.51 0.52 -1.84
N LEU A 122 3.83 0.41 -1.57
CA LEU A 122 4.75 1.55 -1.72
C LEU A 122 4.70 2.09 -3.16
N CYS A 123 4.72 1.21 -4.16
CA CYS A 123 4.65 1.61 -5.56
C CYS A 123 3.33 2.31 -5.95
N CYS A 124 2.26 2.15 -5.16
CA CYS A 124 1.00 2.87 -5.39
C CYS A 124 1.06 4.33 -4.97
N ALA A 125 1.96 4.71 -4.05
CA ALA A 125 2.05 6.06 -3.53
C ALA A 125 2.75 7.02 -4.50
N ASP A 126 2.41 8.31 -4.37
CA ASP A 126 2.98 9.38 -5.18
C ASP A 126 4.30 9.89 -4.58
N TYR A 127 4.49 9.75 -3.26
CA TYR A 127 5.75 9.99 -2.56
C TYR A 127 5.98 8.93 -1.49
N ARG A 128 7.21 8.45 -1.35
CA ARG A 128 7.55 7.29 -0.53
C ARG A 128 8.78 7.56 0.33
N ILE A 129 8.60 7.53 1.65
CA ILE A 129 9.64 7.81 2.63
C ILE A 129 9.89 6.56 3.45
N GLY A 130 11.15 6.16 3.63
CA GLY A 130 11.55 5.02 4.46
C GLY A 130 12.26 5.44 5.73
N ALA A 131 12.02 4.72 6.82
CA ALA A 131 12.83 4.83 8.04
C ALA A 131 14.14 4.06 7.88
N LYS A 132 15.28 4.67 8.21
CA LYS A 132 16.56 3.98 8.33
C LYS A 132 16.45 2.78 9.29
N GLY A 133 17.16 1.70 8.98
CA GLY A 133 17.18 0.52 9.82
C GLY A 133 17.62 -0.72 9.05
N ASN A 134 17.74 -1.83 9.75
CA ASN A 134 18.01 -3.13 9.12
C ASN A 134 16.72 -3.73 8.55
N PHE A 135 16.10 -3.04 7.62
CA PHE A 135 14.87 -3.40 6.95
C PHE A 135 15.12 -3.64 5.47
N ILE A 136 14.21 -4.39 4.84
CA ILE A 136 14.26 -4.66 3.41
C ILE A 136 12.93 -4.30 2.74
N VAL A 137 13.03 -3.93 1.46
CA VAL A 137 11.92 -3.86 0.51
C VAL A 137 12.14 -4.94 -0.53
N GLN A 138 11.13 -5.78 -0.78
CA GLN A 138 11.29 -6.93 -1.67
C GLN A 138 9.97 -7.39 -2.28
N ALA A 139 9.93 -7.51 -3.60
CA ALA A 139 8.94 -8.30 -4.34
C ALA A 139 9.44 -9.76 -4.37
N ASN A 140 8.95 -10.61 -3.47
CA ASN A 140 9.52 -11.95 -3.25
C ASN A 140 8.70 -13.10 -3.87
N GLU A 141 7.71 -12.80 -4.70
CA GLU A 141 6.76 -13.76 -5.27
C GLU A 141 7.47 -14.88 -6.01
N THR A 142 8.39 -14.55 -6.92
CA THR A 142 9.11 -15.56 -7.71
C THR A 142 10.00 -16.48 -6.87
N ARG A 143 10.53 -15.99 -5.75
CA ARG A 143 11.27 -16.84 -4.79
C ARG A 143 10.36 -17.80 -4.04
N ASN A 144 9.10 -17.43 -3.87
CA ASN A 144 8.07 -18.23 -3.20
C ASN A 144 7.27 -19.12 -4.19
N GLY A 145 7.75 -19.27 -5.43
CA GLY A 145 7.08 -20.08 -6.44
C GLY A 145 5.79 -19.49 -6.99
N MET A 146 5.60 -18.18 -6.83
CA MET A 146 4.41 -17.46 -7.33
C MET A 146 4.75 -16.62 -8.55
N SER A 147 3.84 -16.57 -9.52
CA SER A 147 3.91 -15.63 -10.62
C SER A 147 3.46 -14.24 -10.16
N ILE A 148 4.05 -13.20 -10.73
CA ILE A 148 3.64 -11.82 -10.50
C ILE A 148 2.56 -11.46 -11.52
N PRO A 149 1.31 -11.22 -11.11
CA PRO A 149 0.22 -10.94 -12.04
C PRO A 149 0.26 -9.49 -12.57
N THR A 150 -0.45 -9.28 -13.67
CA THR A 150 -0.49 -7.99 -14.40
C THR A 150 -0.74 -6.77 -13.50
N PRO A 151 -1.69 -6.79 -12.53
CA PRO A 151 -1.93 -5.59 -11.72
C PRO A 151 -0.69 -5.05 -11.04
N ILE A 152 0.08 -5.92 -10.37
CA ILE A 152 1.28 -5.48 -9.65
C ILE A 152 2.49 -5.28 -10.58
N LEU A 153 2.56 -5.97 -11.72
CA LEU A 153 3.55 -5.67 -12.76
C LEU A 153 3.39 -4.25 -13.30
N GLU A 154 2.16 -3.85 -13.64
CA GLU A 154 1.89 -2.52 -14.21
C GLU A 154 2.16 -1.40 -13.20
N ILE A 155 1.70 -1.55 -11.94
CA ILE A 155 2.01 -0.61 -10.87
C ILE A 155 3.53 -0.46 -10.68
N SER A 156 4.25 -1.59 -10.62
CA SER A 156 5.70 -1.58 -10.41
C SER A 156 6.46 -0.90 -11.55
N LYS A 157 6.04 -1.12 -12.81
CA LYS A 157 6.67 -0.49 -13.98
C LYS A 157 6.62 1.03 -13.93
N SER A 158 5.63 1.62 -13.26
CA SER A 158 5.52 3.07 -13.12
C SER A 158 6.49 3.67 -12.11
N ARG A 159 7.15 2.84 -11.28
CA ARG A 159 7.98 3.28 -10.15
C ARG A 159 9.39 2.72 -10.17
N ILE A 160 9.54 1.41 -10.44
CA ILE A 160 10.85 0.75 -10.42
C ILE A 160 11.66 1.21 -11.64
N LEU A 161 12.88 1.66 -11.38
CA LEU A 161 13.77 2.15 -12.43
C LEU A 161 14.14 1.02 -13.40
N LYS A 162 14.23 1.35 -14.67
CA LYS A 162 14.43 0.39 -15.76
C LYS A 162 15.66 -0.50 -15.58
N ASN A 163 16.75 0.04 -15.05
CA ASN A 163 17.99 -0.68 -14.77
C ASN A 163 17.89 -1.63 -13.58
N HIS A 164 16.91 -1.44 -12.68
CA HIS A 164 16.64 -2.33 -11.55
C HIS A 164 15.48 -3.29 -11.80
N TRP A 165 14.71 -3.12 -12.87
CA TRP A 165 13.47 -3.85 -13.12
C TRP A 165 13.61 -5.38 -12.99
N TYR A 166 14.57 -5.98 -13.71
CA TYR A 166 14.76 -7.43 -13.65
C TYR A 166 15.23 -7.89 -12.28
N ARG A 167 16.16 -7.15 -11.65
CA ARG A 167 16.68 -7.46 -10.32
C ARG A 167 15.57 -7.40 -9.27
N ALA A 168 14.83 -6.30 -9.25
CA ALA A 168 13.79 -6.03 -8.27
C ALA A 168 12.58 -6.97 -8.40
N ILE A 169 12.09 -7.17 -9.63
CA ILE A 169 10.81 -7.82 -9.86
C ILE A 169 10.99 -9.30 -10.26
N LEU A 170 11.77 -9.61 -11.31
CA LEU A 170 11.89 -10.99 -11.77
C LEU A 170 12.81 -11.83 -10.90
N ASN A 171 13.96 -11.25 -10.48
CA ASN A 171 14.97 -11.96 -9.67
C ASN A 171 14.66 -11.87 -8.18
N ALA A 172 13.62 -11.11 -7.78
CA ALA A 172 13.20 -10.93 -6.40
C ALA A 172 14.38 -10.55 -5.47
N GLU A 173 15.19 -9.58 -5.90
CA GLU A 173 16.28 -9.06 -5.09
C GLU A 173 15.74 -8.32 -3.88
N ALA A 174 16.30 -8.58 -2.71
CA ALA A 174 16.01 -7.83 -1.51
C ALA A 174 16.87 -6.55 -1.48
N TYR A 175 16.24 -5.42 -1.41
CA TYR A 175 16.90 -4.12 -1.27
C TYR A 175 16.92 -3.70 0.19
N SER A 176 18.07 -3.22 0.67
CA SER A 176 18.08 -2.46 1.93
C SER A 176 17.23 -1.21 1.79
N ILE A 177 16.81 -0.62 2.90
CA ILE A 177 16.06 0.64 2.86
C ILE A 177 16.82 1.72 2.07
N SER A 178 18.13 1.83 2.26
CA SER A 178 18.95 2.81 1.53
C SER A 178 19.02 2.52 0.03
N ASP A 179 19.24 1.26 -0.36
CA ASP A 179 19.34 0.87 -1.78
C ASP A 179 17.96 0.92 -2.49
N SER A 180 16.88 0.98 -1.71
CA SER A 180 15.51 1.10 -2.24
C SER A 180 15.26 2.41 -2.98
N ILE A 181 16.04 3.46 -2.70
CA ILE A 181 16.00 4.72 -3.46
C ILE A 181 16.49 4.47 -4.89
N ASP A 182 17.65 3.85 -5.04
CA ASP A 182 18.26 3.57 -6.36
C ASP A 182 17.39 2.64 -7.21
N ALA A 183 16.64 1.77 -6.58
CA ALA A 183 15.70 0.88 -7.26
C ALA A 183 14.37 1.56 -7.64
N GLY A 184 14.01 2.67 -7.00
CA GLY A 184 12.75 3.37 -7.18
C GLY A 184 11.60 2.86 -6.30
N TYR A 185 11.89 2.11 -5.25
CA TYR A 185 10.89 1.76 -4.23
C TYR A 185 10.60 2.91 -3.28
N LEU A 186 11.61 3.74 -2.98
CA LEU A 186 11.52 4.90 -2.11
C LEU A 186 12.06 6.15 -2.82
N ASP A 187 11.59 7.31 -2.41
CA ASP A 187 12.07 8.62 -2.88
C ASP A 187 13.04 9.24 -1.87
N GLU A 188 12.86 8.95 -0.57
CA GLU A 188 13.67 9.50 0.52
C GLU A 188 13.81 8.49 1.67
N VAL A 189 14.90 8.60 2.42
CA VAL A 189 15.15 7.80 3.64
C VAL A 189 15.61 8.73 4.75
N VAL A 190 14.94 8.66 5.91
CA VAL A 190 15.17 9.51 7.08
C VAL A 190 15.45 8.68 8.33
N ASP A 191 15.90 9.32 9.41
CA ASP A 191 16.03 8.65 10.70
C ASP A 191 14.64 8.23 11.23
N PRO A 192 14.53 7.11 11.98
CA PRO A 192 13.23 6.57 12.38
C PRO A 192 12.36 7.56 13.17
N GLU A 193 12.99 8.39 14.00
CA GLU A 193 12.32 9.45 14.78
C GLU A 193 11.77 10.57 13.91
N ASP A 194 12.33 10.79 12.72
CA ASP A 194 11.91 11.83 11.78
C ASP A 194 10.88 11.37 10.75
N LEU A 195 10.61 10.05 10.66
CA LEU A 195 9.74 9.50 9.61
C LEU A 195 8.38 10.20 9.56
N MET A 196 7.69 10.31 10.68
CA MET A 196 6.34 10.88 10.70
C MET A 196 6.35 12.39 10.50
N SER A 197 7.31 13.12 11.11
CA SER A 197 7.42 14.57 10.93
C SER A 197 7.71 14.92 9.46
N LYS A 198 8.63 14.19 8.82
CA LYS A 198 8.96 14.38 7.41
C LYS A 198 7.80 14.01 6.50
N SER A 199 7.11 12.90 6.78
CA SER A 199 5.96 12.48 5.99
C SER A 199 4.80 13.47 6.07
N LEU A 200 4.57 14.07 7.25
CA LEU A 200 3.57 15.13 7.42
C LEU A 200 3.97 16.42 6.71
N GLU A 201 5.25 16.79 6.73
CA GLU A 201 5.77 17.95 5.97
C GLU A 201 5.46 17.81 4.47
N VAL A 202 5.81 16.65 3.88
CA VAL A 202 5.53 16.34 2.47
C VAL A 202 4.03 16.30 2.21
N ALA A 203 3.26 15.68 3.10
CA ALA A 203 1.81 15.58 2.95
C ALA A 203 1.12 16.97 2.98
N LYS A 204 1.59 17.87 3.83
CA LYS A 204 1.11 19.27 3.90
C LYS A 204 1.44 20.05 2.61
N ASP A 205 2.65 19.91 2.10
CA ASP A 205 3.04 20.55 0.85
C ASP A 205 2.16 20.05 -0.30
N LEU A 206 2.05 18.73 -0.48
CA LEU A 206 1.26 18.13 -1.55
C LEU A 206 -0.26 18.40 -1.39
N ALA A 207 -0.75 18.59 -0.18
CA ALA A 207 -2.15 18.98 0.07
C ALA A 207 -2.52 20.36 -0.51
N THR A 208 -1.53 21.21 -0.80
CA THR A 208 -1.73 22.53 -1.41
C THR A 208 -1.99 22.47 -2.92
N LEU A 209 -1.73 21.31 -3.56
CA LEU A 209 -1.94 21.13 -4.98
C LEU A 209 -3.42 21.30 -5.36
N SER A 210 -3.66 21.93 -6.51
CA SER A 210 -5.03 22.13 -7.02
C SER A 210 -5.68 20.78 -7.35
N HIS A 211 -6.64 20.37 -6.55
CA HIS A 211 -7.27 19.06 -6.62
C HIS A 211 -7.83 18.70 -7.98
N PRO A 212 -8.68 19.52 -8.62
CA PRO A 212 -9.21 19.19 -9.95
C PRO A 212 -8.11 18.91 -10.95
N HIS A 213 -7.05 19.73 -10.96
CA HIS A 213 -5.96 19.61 -11.92
C HIS A 213 -5.02 18.45 -11.60
N TYR A 214 -4.74 18.20 -10.32
CA TYR A 214 -3.96 17.05 -9.87
C TYR A 214 -4.65 15.74 -10.31
N LYS A 215 -5.94 15.59 -9.94
CA LYS A 215 -6.73 14.41 -10.31
C LYS A 215 -6.80 14.20 -11.82
N LEU A 216 -7.13 15.24 -12.58
CA LEU A 216 -7.22 15.15 -14.04
C LEU A 216 -5.89 14.74 -14.67
N THR A 217 -4.76 15.26 -14.18
CA THR A 217 -3.44 14.90 -14.68
C THR A 217 -3.11 13.45 -14.35
N LYS A 218 -3.38 13.02 -13.12
CA LYS A 218 -3.18 11.63 -12.68
C LYS A 218 -4.05 10.64 -13.46
N ASP A 219 -5.33 10.98 -13.67
CA ASP A 219 -6.25 10.17 -14.48
C ASP A 219 -5.75 9.99 -15.92
N LEU A 220 -5.21 11.05 -16.54
CA LEU A 220 -4.66 10.99 -17.90
C LEU A 220 -3.39 10.13 -17.98
N ASP A 221 -2.47 10.30 -17.02
CA ASP A 221 -1.23 9.54 -16.94
C ASP A 221 -1.48 8.05 -16.71
N GLN A 222 -2.43 7.72 -15.82
CA GLN A 222 -2.69 6.35 -15.41
C GLN A 222 -3.74 5.62 -16.26
N LYS A 223 -4.40 6.28 -17.18
CA LYS A 223 -5.57 5.75 -17.92
C LYS A 223 -5.35 4.36 -18.52
N GLU A 224 -4.27 4.18 -19.26
CA GLU A 224 -3.98 2.91 -19.94
C GLU A 224 -3.52 1.82 -18.94
N ILE A 225 -2.74 2.22 -17.94
CA ILE A 225 -2.26 1.33 -16.89
C ILE A 225 -3.46 0.78 -16.09
N LEU A 226 -4.35 1.65 -15.65
CA LEU A 226 -5.56 1.28 -14.90
C LEU A 226 -6.50 0.39 -15.73
N SER A 227 -6.62 0.65 -17.02
CA SER A 227 -7.41 -0.22 -17.91
C SER A 227 -6.87 -1.65 -17.93
N ARG A 228 -5.54 -1.85 -18.05
CA ARG A 228 -4.91 -3.18 -18.01
C ARG A 228 -5.01 -3.83 -16.63
N ILE A 229 -4.81 -3.05 -15.57
CA ILE A 229 -4.93 -3.53 -14.18
C ILE A 229 -6.35 -4.07 -13.94
N ASN A 230 -7.37 -3.25 -14.17
CA ASN A 230 -8.76 -3.60 -13.86
C ASN A 230 -9.26 -4.76 -14.72
N TYR A 231 -8.92 -4.78 -16.02
CA TYR A 231 -9.21 -5.91 -16.89
C TYR A 231 -8.63 -7.22 -16.35
N SER A 232 -7.35 -7.21 -15.95
CA SER A 232 -6.70 -8.42 -15.40
C SER A 232 -7.32 -8.87 -14.07
N ILE A 233 -7.71 -7.94 -13.20
CA ILE A 233 -8.39 -8.27 -11.94
C ILE A 233 -9.75 -8.93 -12.21
N ASP A 234 -10.52 -8.41 -13.17
CA ASP A 234 -11.83 -8.96 -13.51
C ASP A 234 -11.70 -10.35 -14.15
N GLU A 235 -10.70 -10.58 -15.02
CA GLU A 235 -10.38 -11.91 -15.54
C GLU A 235 -10.07 -12.93 -14.42
N MET A 236 -9.25 -12.51 -13.43
CA MET A 236 -8.90 -13.37 -12.28
C MET A 236 -10.13 -13.69 -11.44
N ALA A 237 -11.03 -12.75 -11.22
CA ALA A 237 -12.25 -12.93 -10.44
C ALA A 237 -13.24 -13.87 -11.14
N ASN A 238 -13.28 -13.85 -12.48
CA ASN A 238 -14.20 -14.67 -13.29
C ASN A 238 -13.69 -16.09 -13.54
N ALA A 239 -12.40 -16.35 -13.33
CA ALA A 239 -11.77 -17.67 -13.54
C ALA A 239 -11.86 -18.60 -12.31
N SER A 240 -12.49 -18.16 -11.22
CA SER A 240 -12.56 -18.85 -9.91
C SER A 240 -13.87 -19.60 -9.63
#